data_7538c8babe00ae916556fabf2f7f5d56
#
_entry.id   7538c8babe00ae916556fabf2f7f5d56
#
_cell.length_a   1.000
_cell.length_b   1.000
_cell.length_c   1.000
_cell.angle_alpha   90.00
_cell.angle_beta   90.00
_cell.angle_gamma   90.00
#
_symmetry.space_group_name_H-M   'P 1'
#
loop_
_entity.id
_entity.type
_entity.pdbx_description
1 polymer ?
#
loop_
_entity_poly.entity_id
_entity_poly.type
_entity_poly.pdbx_seq_one_letter_code
_entity_poly.pdbx_strand_id
1 'polypeptide(L)'
;GKTTVEKVILYIHEKLRGGSVLLMAPTGRASRRMAECTGCTDASTMHSALGLVSEEMESESCDFLEADLILVDEMSMVDMRLAYEFFTRIKRGTRVVLIGDVNQLSSVGPGNVFRELIQCGAVPVTVLDQIFRQGKGSLIAANAYKMLNNSAALEYGEDFVFLPADNAECAAEIVEREYRRMTAELGIDQVQVLTPYRKSGAVSVNALNERLWNLVNPKMPGKAEMKVRGRIFREKDKVIHNKNKNEISNGDTGFITGIYLDEDNLEVSRIEFPDNRCVEYSSEDMEMIEHAYATTVHKSQGSEYSVVILPWMPMFYKMLR
;
A
#
# COMPACT_ATOMS: atom_id res chain seq x y z
N GLY A 1 -2.27 -18.28 5.29
CA GLY A 1 -2.29 -17.63 3.99
C GLY A 1 -0.89 -17.52 3.40
N LYS A 2 -0.67 -16.61 2.42
CA LYS A 2 0.62 -16.40 1.73
C LYS A 2 1.79 -16.33 2.73
N THR A 3 1.72 -15.44 3.70
CA THR A 3 2.76 -15.23 4.73
C THR A 3 3.17 -16.49 5.52
N THR A 4 2.22 -17.38 5.81
CA THR A 4 2.52 -18.66 6.48
C THR A 4 3.32 -19.56 5.55
N VAL A 5 2.99 -19.57 4.26
CA VAL A 5 3.72 -20.35 3.25
C VAL A 5 5.15 -19.82 3.09
N GLU A 6 5.34 -18.49 3.08
CA GLU A 6 6.67 -17.87 3.06
C GLU A 6 7.54 -18.36 4.22
N LYS A 7 7.04 -18.29 5.46
CA LYS A 7 7.76 -18.82 6.64
C LYS A 7 8.15 -20.28 6.50
N VAL A 8 7.23 -21.09 6.00
CA VAL A 8 7.48 -22.53 5.81
C VAL A 8 8.53 -22.78 4.73
N ILE A 9 8.49 -22.03 3.62
CA ILE A 9 9.51 -22.12 2.56
C ILE A 9 10.89 -21.76 3.10
N LEU A 10 11.00 -20.64 3.83
CA LEU A 10 12.26 -20.21 4.43
C LEU A 10 12.79 -21.22 5.44
N TYR A 11 11.94 -21.73 6.33
CA TYR A 11 12.29 -22.76 7.28
C TYR A 11 12.79 -24.04 6.61
N ILE A 12 12.09 -24.52 5.57
CA ILE A 12 12.50 -25.70 4.80
C ILE A 12 13.84 -25.46 4.10
N HIS A 13 14.04 -24.29 3.51
CA HIS A 13 15.30 -23.94 2.87
C HIS A 13 16.46 -23.96 3.85
N GLU A 14 16.31 -23.31 5.00
CA GLU A 14 17.31 -23.29 6.07
C GLU A 14 17.66 -24.70 6.56
N LYS A 15 16.66 -25.55 6.84
CA LYS A 15 16.86 -26.89 7.42
C LYS A 15 17.42 -27.91 6.43
N LEU A 16 17.02 -27.84 5.18
CA LEU A 16 17.40 -28.87 4.19
C LEU A 16 18.64 -28.52 3.38
N ARG A 17 18.94 -27.27 3.20
CA ARG A 17 20.00 -26.84 2.28
C ARG A 17 20.92 -25.77 2.85
N GLY A 18 20.39 -24.85 3.62
CA GLY A 18 21.10 -23.63 3.99
C GLY A 18 21.41 -22.75 2.79
N GLY A 19 22.20 -21.73 2.98
CA GLY A 19 22.60 -20.78 1.96
C GLY A 19 21.94 -19.42 2.08
N SER A 20 22.29 -18.54 1.19
CA SER A 20 21.83 -17.14 1.18
C SER A 20 20.40 -17.03 0.67
N VAL A 21 19.63 -16.17 1.32
CA VAL A 21 18.23 -15.89 0.96
C VAL A 21 18.09 -14.41 0.68
N LEU A 22 17.44 -14.06 -0.43
CA LEU A 22 17.08 -12.69 -0.78
C LEU A 22 15.55 -12.57 -0.79
N LEU A 23 15.03 -11.68 0.07
CA LEU A 23 13.62 -11.38 0.17
C LEU A 23 13.34 -10.02 -0.47
N MET A 24 12.37 -9.96 -1.37
CA MET A 24 12.04 -8.70 -2.04
C MET A 24 10.55 -8.58 -2.35
N ALA A 25 10.11 -7.32 -2.45
CA ALA A 25 8.76 -6.98 -2.88
C ALA A 25 8.78 -5.71 -3.75
N PRO A 26 7.73 -5.44 -4.57
CA PRO A 26 7.69 -4.24 -5.42
C PRO A 26 7.64 -2.93 -4.63
N THR A 27 7.09 -2.93 -3.41
CA THR A 27 6.92 -1.74 -2.59
C THR A 27 7.60 -1.86 -1.24
N GLY A 28 8.04 -0.73 -0.66
CA GLY A 28 8.68 -0.71 0.65
C GLY A 28 7.76 -1.19 1.79
N ARG A 29 6.45 -0.95 1.68
CA ARG A 29 5.48 -1.48 2.65
C ARG A 29 5.40 -3.00 2.60
N ALA A 30 5.34 -3.58 1.40
CA ALA A 30 5.30 -5.03 1.24
C ALA A 30 6.61 -5.68 1.71
N SER A 31 7.77 -5.09 1.41
CA SER A 31 9.06 -5.62 1.87
C SER A 31 9.20 -5.57 3.40
N ARG A 32 8.81 -4.48 4.05
CA ARG A 32 8.80 -4.41 5.53
C ARG A 32 7.86 -5.43 6.15
N ARG A 33 6.65 -5.55 5.62
CA ARG A 33 5.70 -6.57 6.09
C ARG A 33 6.27 -7.99 5.95
N MET A 34 6.96 -8.26 4.84
CA MET A 34 7.66 -9.52 4.62
C MET A 34 8.74 -9.73 5.68
N ALA A 35 9.56 -8.71 6.00
CA ALA A 35 10.56 -8.74 7.06
C ALA A 35 9.94 -9.06 8.43
N GLU A 36 8.93 -8.31 8.84
CA GLU A 36 8.21 -8.51 10.10
C GLU A 36 7.60 -9.91 10.21
N CYS A 37 6.95 -10.33 9.15
CA CYS A 37 6.27 -11.62 9.13
C CYS A 37 7.23 -12.81 9.10
N THR A 38 8.36 -12.70 8.42
CA THR A 38 9.34 -13.79 8.30
C THR A 38 10.35 -13.82 9.45
N GLY A 39 10.50 -12.69 10.13
CA GLY A 39 11.56 -12.47 11.13
C GLY A 39 12.94 -12.22 10.49
N CYS A 40 13.00 -12.04 9.17
CA CYS A 40 14.23 -11.72 8.44
C CYS A 40 14.31 -10.20 8.24
N THR A 41 15.37 -9.57 8.74
CA THR A 41 15.56 -8.11 8.66
C THR A 41 15.92 -7.59 7.27
N ASP A 42 16.39 -8.46 6.37
CA ASP A 42 17.02 -8.09 5.10
C ASP A 42 16.06 -8.14 3.89
N ALA A 43 14.76 -7.93 4.12
CA ALA A 43 13.82 -7.78 3.02
C ALA A 43 13.90 -6.37 2.43
N SER A 44 14.02 -6.28 1.11
CA SER A 44 14.20 -5.02 0.39
C SER A 44 13.15 -4.81 -0.73
N THR A 45 13.07 -3.59 -1.27
CA THR A 45 12.30 -3.40 -2.50
C THR A 45 13.04 -3.98 -3.69
N MET A 46 12.30 -4.46 -4.71
CA MET A 46 12.91 -4.94 -5.95
C MET A 46 13.80 -3.86 -6.59
N HIS A 47 13.37 -2.59 -6.59
CA HIS A 47 14.17 -1.48 -7.11
C HIS A 47 15.49 -1.32 -6.36
N SER A 48 15.47 -1.42 -5.04
CA SER A 48 16.69 -1.34 -4.21
C SER A 48 17.60 -2.54 -4.44
N ALA A 49 17.06 -3.76 -4.40
CA ALA A 49 17.84 -4.98 -4.62
C ALA A 49 18.49 -5.05 -6.01
N LEU A 50 17.85 -4.43 -7.00
CA LEU A 50 18.34 -4.35 -8.39
C LEU A 50 19.20 -3.10 -8.66
N GLY A 51 19.43 -2.23 -7.66
CA GLY A 51 20.20 -0.99 -7.85
C GLY A 51 19.53 0.06 -8.74
N LEU A 52 18.20 0.03 -8.90
CA LEU A 52 17.43 0.93 -9.77
C LEU A 52 16.97 2.22 -9.06
N VAL A 53 17.68 2.67 -8.03
CA VAL A 53 17.20 3.72 -7.10
C VAL A 53 17.52 5.15 -7.55
N SER A 54 18.37 5.36 -8.55
CA SER A 54 18.69 6.70 -9.05
C SER A 54 18.58 6.79 -10.57
N GLU A 55 17.93 7.84 -11.05
CA GLU A 55 17.84 8.18 -12.49
C GLU A 55 19.22 8.50 -13.13
N GLU A 56 20.26 8.70 -12.33
CA GLU A 56 21.61 9.10 -12.77
C GLU A 56 22.62 7.95 -12.84
N MET A 57 22.26 6.75 -12.40
CA MET A 57 23.11 5.57 -12.56
C MET A 57 22.56 4.68 -13.68
N GLU A 58 22.92 4.98 -14.91
CA GLU A 58 23.15 3.93 -15.89
C GLU A 58 24.25 3.02 -15.33
N SER A 59 23.85 2.06 -14.48
CA SER A 59 24.81 1.06 -14.03
C SER A 59 25.10 0.14 -15.22
N GLU A 60 26.21 0.38 -15.86
CA GLU A 60 26.78 -0.53 -16.86
C GLU A 60 27.16 -1.90 -16.26
N SER A 61 27.10 -2.07 -14.94
CA SER A 61 27.32 -3.35 -14.26
C SER A 61 25.99 -4.06 -14.02
N CYS A 62 25.70 -5.04 -14.86
CA CYS A 62 24.62 -5.98 -14.65
C CYS A 62 25.05 -7.00 -13.58
N ASP A 63 25.08 -6.56 -12.31
CA ASP A 63 25.44 -7.44 -11.21
C ASP A 63 24.35 -8.49 -10.97
N PHE A 64 24.76 -9.75 -10.94
CA PHE A 64 23.85 -10.84 -10.63
C PHE A 64 23.41 -10.79 -9.16
N LEU A 65 22.17 -11.17 -8.93
CA LEU A 65 21.65 -11.35 -7.57
C LEU A 65 22.33 -12.57 -6.92
N GLU A 66 23.12 -12.31 -5.90
CA GLU A 66 23.90 -13.34 -5.18
C GLU A 66 23.04 -13.99 -4.08
N ALA A 67 22.23 -14.98 -4.47
CA ALA A 67 21.39 -15.72 -3.53
C ALA A 67 21.14 -17.16 -4.00
N ASP A 68 21.00 -18.10 -3.04
CA ASP A 68 20.61 -19.49 -3.29
C ASP A 68 19.10 -19.63 -3.44
N LEU A 69 18.35 -18.76 -2.75
CA LEU A 69 16.91 -18.63 -2.82
C LEU A 69 16.52 -17.15 -2.94
N ILE A 70 15.71 -16.83 -3.92
CA ILE A 70 15.05 -15.52 -4.05
C ILE A 70 13.55 -15.73 -3.86
N LEU A 71 12.95 -14.99 -2.95
CA LEU A 71 11.51 -14.98 -2.71
C LEU A 71 10.97 -13.58 -2.99
N VAL A 72 10.01 -13.47 -3.91
CA VAL A 72 9.37 -12.21 -4.30
C VAL A 72 7.89 -12.28 -3.92
N ASP A 73 7.45 -11.39 -3.01
CA ASP A 73 6.03 -11.23 -2.70
C ASP A 73 5.39 -10.11 -3.51
N GLU A 74 4.06 -10.08 -3.55
CA GLU A 74 3.23 -9.13 -4.31
C GLU A 74 3.61 -9.03 -5.80
N MET A 75 3.96 -10.17 -6.41
CA MET A 75 4.42 -10.25 -7.82
C MET A 75 3.38 -9.72 -8.82
N SER A 76 2.09 -9.66 -8.46
CA SER A 76 1.03 -9.07 -9.28
C SER A 76 1.24 -7.57 -9.58
N MET A 77 2.03 -6.87 -8.75
CA MET A 77 2.36 -5.45 -8.93
C MET A 77 3.57 -5.20 -9.82
N VAL A 78 4.28 -6.25 -10.24
CA VAL A 78 5.51 -6.15 -11.04
C VAL A 78 5.15 -6.01 -12.51
N ASP A 79 5.60 -4.92 -13.15
CA ASP A 79 5.44 -4.68 -14.58
C ASP A 79 6.52 -5.39 -15.41
N MET A 80 6.38 -5.30 -16.73
CA MET A 80 7.28 -5.93 -17.69
C MET A 80 8.73 -5.44 -17.56
N ARG A 81 8.94 -4.15 -17.30
CA ARG A 81 10.27 -3.56 -17.19
C ARG A 81 10.99 -4.07 -15.95
N LEU A 82 10.32 -3.99 -14.80
CA LEU A 82 10.89 -4.48 -13.54
C LEU A 82 11.11 -6.00 -13.55
N ALA A 83 10.20 -6.74 -14.19
CA ALA A 83 10.36 -8.17 -14.40
C ALA A 83 11.58 -8.50 -15.28
N TYR A 84 11.81 -7.76 -16.37
CA TYR A 84 12.97 -7.91 -17.23
C TYR A 84 14.28 -7.70 -16.44
N GLU A 85 14.38 -6.59 -15.70
CA GLU A 85 15.54 -6.29 -14.85
C GLU A 85 15.79 -7.39 -13.80
N PHE A 86 14.72 -7.93 -13.23
CA PHE A 86 14.81 -9.02 -12.27
C PHE A 86 15.29 -10.32 -12.91
N PHE A 87 14.64 -10.80 -13.96
CA PHE A 87 14.96 -12.10 -14.56
C PHE A 87 16.33 -12.15 -15.23
N THR A 88 16.80 -11.05 -15.79
CA THR A 88 18.13 -10.97 -16.42
C THR A 88 19.27 -11.02 -15.41
N ARG A 89 19.02 -10.71 -14.14
CA ARG A 89 20.03 -10.70 -13.07
C ARG A 89 20.00 -11.93 -12.17
N ILE A 90 19.14 -12.90 -12.44
CA ILE A 90 19.12 -14.16 -11.71
C ILE A 90 20.31 -15.03 -12.11
N LYS A 91 21.12 -15.41 -11.14
CA LYS A 91 22.24 -16.33 -11.36
C LYS A 91 21.74 -17.75 -11.64
N ARG A 92 22.42 -18.42 -12.57
CA ARG A 92 22.08 -19.81 -12.87
C ARG A 92 22.22 -20.71 -11.64
N GLY A 93 21.18 -21.45 -11.30
CA GLY A 93 21.14 -22.33 -10.13
C GLY A 93 20.41 -21.73 -8.93
N THR A 94 20.15 -20.43 -8.90
CA THR A 94 19.30 -19.78 -7.90
C THR A 94 17.85 -20.29 -8.00
N ARG A 95 17.26 -20.61 -6.87
CA ARG A 95 15.82 -20.91 -6.78
C ARG A 95 15.03 -19.62 -6.66
N VAL A 96 13.93 -19.57 -7.38
CA VAL A 96 13.04 -18.41 -7.36
C VAL A 96 11.64 -18.85 -6.96
N VAL A 97 11.07 -18.18 -5.99
CA VAL A 97 9.68 -18.34 -5.56
C VAL A 97 8.96 -17.01 -5.74
N LEU A 98 7.96 -17.00 -6.61
CA LEU A 98 7.14 -15.83 -6.90
C LEU A 98 5.79 -16.00 -6.22
N ILE A 99 5.41 -15.04 -5.39
CA ILE A 99 4.17 -15.05 -4.62
C ILE A 99 3.34 -13.84 -5.03
N GLY A 100 2.04 -14.00 -5.19
CA GLY A 100 1.16 -12.92 -5.58
C GLY A 100 -0.30 -13.35 -5.63
N ASP A 101 -1.16 -12.45 -6.09
CA ASP A 101 -2.57 -12.69 -6.26
C ASP A 101 -3.03 -12.10 -7.60
N VAL A 102 -3.36 -12.98 -8.56
CA VAL A 102 -3.80 -12.58 -9.91
C VAL A 102 -5.15 -11.85 -9.94
N ASN A 103 -5.89 -11.89 -8.84
CA ASN A 103 -7.18 -11.23 -8.69
C ASN A 103 -7.06 -9.83 -8.05
N GLN A 104 -5.86 -9.47 -7.56
CA GLN A 104 -5.58 -8.10 -7.14
C GLN A 104 -5.29 -7.20 -8.35
N LEU A 105 -5.22 -5.89 -8.11
CA LEU A 105 -4.86 -4.94 -9.15
C LEU A 105 -3.50 -5.30 -9.76
N SER A 106 -3.45 -5.31 -11.09
CA SER A 106 -2.20 -5.47 -11.82
C SER A 106 -1.28 -4.26 -11.64
N SER A 107 -0.04 -4.38 -12.12
CA SER A 107 0.93 -3.28 -12.17
C SER A 107 0.35 -2.04 -12.87
N VAL A 108 0.79 -0.86 -12.45
CA VAL A 108 0.47 0.40 -13.14
C VAL A 108 1.24 0.50 -14.46
N GLY A 109 2.46 -0.04 -14.50
CA GLY A 109 3.25 -0.18 -15.72
C GLY A 109 2.72 -1.27 -16.66
N PRO A 110 3.23 -1.35 -17.89
CA PRO A 110 2.75 -2.27 -18.91
C PRO A 110 3.06 -3.73 -18.57
N GLY A 111 2.13 -4.62 -18.95
CA GLY A 111 2.25 -6.08 -18.82
C GLY A 111 1.54 -6.65 -17.60
N ASN A 112 1.25 -7.94 -17.65
CA ASN A 112 0.71 -8.73 -16.54
C ASN A 112 1.54 -10.00 -16.36
N VAL A 113 2.83 -9.77 -16.04
CA VAL A 113 3.86 -10.82 -16.06
C VAL A 113 3.50 -12.00 -15.18
N PHE A 114 2.99 -11.74 -13.96
CA PHE A 114 2.67 -12.81 -13.03
C PHE A 114 1.53 -13.72 -13.54
N ARG A 115 0.48 -13.14 -14.09
CA ARG A 115 -0.62 -13.90 -14.70
C ARG A 115 -0.15 -14.73 -15.90
N GLU A 116 0.68 -14.13 -16.73
CA GLU A 116 1.19 -14.79 -17.94
C GLU A 116 2.15 -15.94 -17.61
N LEU A 117 3.00 -15.77 -16.59
CA LEU A 117 3.85 -16.86 -16.07
C LEU A 117 3.02 -18.05 -15.56
N ILE A 118 1.90 -17.78 -14.86
CA ILE A 118 1.02 -18.83 -14.39
C ILE A 118 0.34 -19.55 -15.57
N GLN A 119 -0.10 -18.79 -16.58
CA GLN A 119 -0.84 -19.33 -17.72
C GLN A 119 0.03 -20.06 -18.75
N CYS A 120 1.31 -19.72 -18.87
CA CYS A 120 2.19 -20.33 -19.88
C CYS A 120 2.53 -21.79 -19.61
N GLY A 121 2.28 -22.31 -18.41
CA GLY A 121 2.54 -23.70 -18.03
C GLY A 121 4.02 -24.10 -17.97
N ALA A 122 4.94 -23.15 -18.12
CA ALA A 122 6.39 -23.40 -18.13
C ALA A 122 6.98 -23.48 -16.72
N VAL A 123 6.27 -23.01 -15.71
CA VAL A 123 6.72 -22.99 -14.30
C VAL A 123 5.75 -23.75 -13.41
N PRO A 124 6.20 -24.43 -12.36
CA PRO A 124 5.33 -25.06 -11.38
C PRO A 124 4.47 -24.02 -10.67
N VAL A 125 3.18 -24.27 -10.54
CA VAL A 125 2.22 -23.35 -9.90
C VAL A 125 1.49 -24.07 -8.77
N THR A 126 1.40 -23.42 -7.63
CA THR A 126 0.57 -23.85 -6.50
C THR A 126 -0.46 -22.76 -6.19
N VAL A 127 -1.74 -23.13 -6.24
CA VAL A 127 -2.83 -22.20 -5.94
C VAL A 127 -3.32 -22.43 -4.51
N LEU A 128 -3.43 -21.33 -3.73
CA LEU A 128 -4.02 -21.34 -2.40
C LEU A 128 -5.50 -20.95 -2.54
N ASP A 129 -6.39 -21.89 -2.44
CA ASP A 129 -7.84 -21.74 -2.67
C ASP A 129 -8.65 -21.50 -1.40
N GLN A 130 -8.05 -21.64 -0.21
CA GLN A 130 -8.73 -21.44 1.06
C GLN A 130 -8.40 -20.08 1.68
N ILE A 131 -9.45 -19.30 1.98
CA ILE A 131 -9.34 -18.00 2.64
C ILE A 131 -9.44 -18.21 4.15
N PHE A 132 -8.37 -17.87 4.88
CA PHE A 132 -8.31 -17.96 6.35
C PHE A 132 -8.30 -16.61 7.07
N ARG A 133 -8.11 -15.50 6.34
CA ARG A 133 -7.90 -14.16 6.92
C ARG A 133 -9.17 -13.56 7.53
N GLN A 134 -10.30 -13.86 6.94
CA GLN A 134 -11.61 -13.42 7.41
C GLN A 134 -12.34 -14.59 8.06
N GLY A 135 -13.04 -14.33 9.18
CA GLY A 135 -13.78 -15.38 9.90
C GLY A 135 -14.72 -16.17 9.00
N LYS A 136 -15.04 -17.40 9.38
CA LYS A 136 -16.05 -18.20 8.68
C LYS A 136 -17.35 -17.39 8.63
N GLY A 137 -17.85 -17.10 7.41
CA GLY A 137 -19.10 -16.36 7.20
C GLY A 137 -18.92 -14.87 6.87
N SER A 138 -17.68 -14.36 6.69
CA SER A 138 -17.48 -12.97 6.25
C SER A 138 -18.06 -12.70 4.87
N LEU A 139 -18.93 -11.69 4.80
CA LEU A 139 -19.54 -11.22 3.56
C LEU A 139 -18.51 -10.51 2.66
N ILE A 140 -17.46 -9.93 3.23
CA ILE A 140 -16.37 -9.32 2.45
C ILE A 140 -15.73 -10.39 1.53
N ALA A 141 -15.36 -11.55 2.09
CA ALA A 141 -14.78 -12.64 1.32
C ALA A 141 -15.78 -13.25 0.32
N ALA A 142 -17.03 -13.48 0.76
CA ALA A 142 -18.08 -14.04 -0.08
C ALA A 142 -18.39 -13.13 -1.28
N ASN A 143 -18.51 -11.82 -1.05
CA ASN A 143 -18.77 -10.85 -2.10
C ASN A 143 -17.58 -10.66 -3.04
N ALA A 144 -16.35 -10.66 -2.53
CA ALA A 144 -15.15 -10.64 -3.38
C ALA A 144 -15.14 -11.84 -4.36
N TYR A 145 -15.45 -13.04 -3.87
CA TYR A 145 -15.58 -14.22 -4.73
C TYR A 145 -16.71 -14.09 -5.77
N LYS A 146 -17.88 -13.56 -5.36
CA LYS A 146 -18.98 -13.29 -6.28
C LYS A 146 -18.59 -12.30 -7.38
N MET A 147 -17.92 -11.21 -7.03
CA MET A 147 -17.45 -10.21 -7.99
C MET A 147 -16.46 -10.83 -9.01
N LEU A 148 -15.53 -11.67 -8.57
CA LEU A 148 -14.59 -12.37 -9.44
C LEU A 148 -15.30 -13.31 -10.45
N ASN A 149 -16.46 -13.85 -10.07
CA ASN A 149 -17.28 -14.68 -10.93
C ASN A 149 -18.37 -13.90 -11.68
N ASN A 150 -18.24 -12.58 -11.78
CA ASN A 150 -19.20 -11.67 -12.43
C ASN A 150 -20.65 -11.78 -11.89
N SER A 151 -20.82 -12.14 -10.63
CA SER A 151 -22.13 -12.17 -10.00
C SER A 151 -22.47 -10.79 -9.44
N ALA A 152 -23.62 -10.25 -9.83
CA ALA A 152 -24.15 -8.99 -9.29
C ALA A 152 -24.94 -9.18 -7.97
N ALA A 153 -25.19 -10.41 -7.54
CA ALA A 153 -25.97 -10.72 -6.34
C ALA A 153 -25.10 -10.65 -5.08
N LEU A 154 -24.76 -9.42 -4.65
CA LEU A 154 -23.99 -9.17 -3.44
C LEU A 154 -24.89 -9.33 -2.20
N GLU A 155 -24.31 -9.77 -1.11
CA GLU A 155 -24.98 -9.89 0.19
C GLU A 155 -24.51 -8.75 1.12
N TYR A 156 -25.43 -8.22 1.91
CA TYR A 156 -25.18 -7.11 2.82
C TYR A 156 -25.47 -7.54 4.26
N GLY A 157 -24.69 -7.04 5.20
CA GLY A 157 -24.81 -7.36 6.62
C GLY A 157 -23.85 -6.52 7.47
N GLU A 158 -23.43 -7.03 8.60
CA GLU A 158 -22.64 -6.26 9.58
C GLU A 158 -21.25 -5.88 9.07
N ASP A 159 -20.58 -6.77 8.33
CA ASP A 159 -19.22 -6.57 7.83
C ASP A 159 -19.15 -6.11 6.36
N PHE A 160 -20.30 -6.01 5.66
CA PHE A 160 -20.38 -5.52 4.28
C PHE A 160 -21.67 -4.72 4.09
N VAL A 161 -21.57 -3.41 4.22
CA VAL A 161 -22.71 -2.49 4.25
C VAL A 161 -22.79 -1.71 2.93
N PHE A 162 -23.99 -1.55 2.37
CA PHE A 162 -24.27 -0.67 1.25
C PHE A 162 -25.17 0.49 1.69
N LEU A 163 -24.70 1.71 1.47
CA LEU A 163 -25.44 2.95 1.78
C LEU A 163 -25.74 3.67 0.47
N PRO A 164 -27.01 3.76 0.03
CA PRO A 164 -27.37 4.42 -1.22
C PRO A 164 -27.14 5.93 -1.13
N ALA A 165 -26.70 6.51 -2.24
CA ALA A 165 -26.52 7.95 -2.41
C ALA A 165 -27.08 8.41 -3.75
N ASP A 166 -27.82 9.49 -3.79
CA ASP A 166 -28.48 10.01 -5.00
C ASP A 166 -27.47 10.67 -5.97
N ASN A 167 -26.41 11.23 -5.42
CA ASN A 167 -25.37 11.92 -6.20
C ASN A 167 -24.03 11.92 -5.47
N ALA A 168 -23.00 12.47 -6.10
CA ALA A 168 -21.64 12.47 -5.57
C ALA A 168 -21.49 13.32 -4.28
N GLU A 169 -22.27 14.38 -4.13
CA GLU A 169 -22.25 15.22 -2.93
C GLU A 169 -22.88 14.46 -1.74
N CYS A 170 -24.03 13.86 -1.94
CA CYS A 170 -24.66 12.99 -0.96
C CYS A 170 -23.75 11.82 -0.55
N ALA A 171 -23.03 11.21 -1.53
CA ALA A 171 -22.04 10.19 -1.23
C ALA A 171 -20.90 10.71 -0.35
N ALA A 172 -20.40 11.92 -0.61
CA ALA A 172 -19.36 12.54 0.22
C ALA A 172 -19.85 12.82 1.65
N GLU A 173 -21.09 13.28 1.83
CA GLU A 173 -21.70 13.47 3.15
C GLU A 173 -21.85 12.14 3.91
N ILE A 174 -22.23 11.07 3.22
CA ILE A 174 -22.29 9.73 3.81
C ILE A 174 -20.89 9.27 4.23
N VAL A 175 -19.86 9.49 3.39
CA VAL A 175 -18.47 9.17 3.73
C VAL A 175 -18.04 9.94 5.00
N GLU A 176 -18.32 11.24 5.10
CA GLU A 176 -17.99 12.05 6.27
C GLU A 176 -18.66 11.50 7.55
N ARG A 177 -19.95 11.18 7.46
CA ARG A 177 -20.71 10.64 8.59
C ARG A 177 -20.15 9.30 9.07
N GLU A 178 -19.94 8.37 8.13
CA GLU A 178 -19.43 7.04 8.49
C GLU A 178 -17.96 7.09 8.93
N TYR A 179 -17.14 7.95 8.32
CA TYR A 179 -15.75 8.15 8.75
C TYR A 179 -15.70 8.68 10.18
N ARG A 180 -16.51 9.70 10.52
CA ARG A 180 -16.61 10.24 11.89
C ARG A 180 -17.03 9.16 12.87
N ARG A 181 -18.05 8.37 12.54
CA ARG A 181 -18.57 7.30 13.40
C ARG A 181 -17.49 6.24 13.66
N MET A 182 -16.86 5.73 12.60
CA MET A 182 -15.89 4.66 12.72
C MET A 182 -14.59 5.10 13.37
N THR A 183 -14.12 6.33 13.09
CA THR A 183 -12.90 6.85 13.71
C THR A 183 -13.08 7.17 15.19
N ALA A 184 -14.28 7.53 15.62
CA ALA A 184 -14.59 7.72 17.06
C ALA A 184 -14.56 6.38 17.82
N GLU A 185 -14.87 5.27 17.16
CA GLU A 185 -14.91 3.94 17.76
C GLU A 185 -13.54 3.24 17.72
N LEU A 186 -12.85 3.29 16.58
CA LEU A 186 -11.68 2.47 16.31
C LEU A 186 -10.35 3.24 16.23
N GLY A 187 -10.42 4.57 16.09
CA GLY A 187 -9.26 5.41 15.82
C GLY A 187 -9.04 5.71 14.33
N ILE A 188 -8.31 6.81 14.06
CA ILE A 188 -8.08 7.31 12.68
C ILE A 188 -7.18 6.38 11.86
N ASP A 189 -6.27 5.66 12.52
CA ASP A 189 -5.35 4.70 11.91
C ASP A 189 -6.06 3.47 11.34
N GLN A 190 -7.17 3.05 11.96
CA GLN A 190 -7.92 1.85 11.60
C GLN A 190 -8.93 2.05 10.47
N VAL A 191 -9.23 3.31 10.11
CA VAL A 191 -10.25 3.64 9.11
C VAL A 191 -9.60 4.29 7.89
N GLN A 192 -9.95 3.78 6.70
CA GLN A 192 -9.43 4.32 5.45
C GLN A 192 -10.54 4.54 4.42
N VAL A 193 -10.55 5.73 3.81
CA VAL A 193 -11.38 5.99 2.64
C VAL A 193 -10.57 5.71 1.39
N LEU A 194 -11.12 4.90 0.47
CA LEU A 194 -10.51 4.56 -0.81
C LEU A 194 -11.37 5.08 -1.95
N THR A 195 -10.76 5.73 -2.93
CA THR A 195 -11.46 6.21 -4.13
C THR A 195 -10.56 6.10 -5.35
N PRO A 196 -11.08 5.84 -6.56
CA PRO A 196 -10.25 5.68 -7.74
C PRO A 196 -9.73 7.00 -8.31
N TYR A 197 -10.39 8.14 -8.04
CA TYR A 197 -10.04 9.43 -8.64
C TYR A 197 -9.33 10.37 -7.66
N ARG A 198 -8.20 10.94 -8.13
CA ARG A 198 -7.39 11.83 -7.30
C ARG A 198 -7.94 13.25 -7.23
N LYS A 199 -8.38 13.84 -8.37
CA LYS A 199 -8.64 15.29 -8.49
C LYS A 199 -10.07 15.67 -8.86
N SER A 200 -10.88 14.79 -9.39
CA SER A 200 -12.16 15.15 -10.01
C SER A 200 -13.37 14.70 -9.20
N GLY A 201 -14.23 15.65 -8.83
CA GLY A 201 -15.53 15.42 -8.19
C GLY A 201 -15.47 15.38 -6.65
N ALA A 202 -16.65 15.44 -6.03
CA ALA A 202 -16.84 15.53 -4.58
C ALA A 202 -16.27 14.33 -3.80
N VAL A 203 -16.21 13.15 -4.44
CA VAL A 203 -15.66 11.91 -3.87
C VAL A 203 -14.24 11.58 -4.35
N SER A 204 -13.50 12.60 -4.85
CA SER A 204 -12.07 12.44 -5.17
C SER A 204 -11.20 12.45 -3.91
N VAL A 205 -9.98 11.92 -4.02
CA VAL A 205 -9.01 11.94 -2.91
C VAL A 205 -8.82 13.34 -2.34
N ASN A 206 -8.63 14.34 -3.21
CA ASN A 206 -8.38 15.71 -2.77
C ASN A 206 -9.58 16.29 -2.02
N ALA A 207 -10.79 16.17 -2.60
CA ALA A 207 -12.00 16.70 -1.98
C ALA A 207 -12.32 15.99 -0.65
N LEU A 208 -12.21 14.67 -0.61
CA LEU A 208 -12.45 13.92 0.62
C LEU A 208 -11.39 14.19 1.68
N ASN A 209 -10.12 14.34 1.32
CA ASN A 209 -9.08 14.72 2.30
C ASN A 209 -9.37 16.07 2.94
N GLU A 210 -9.77 17.08 2.15
CA GLU A 210 -10.13 18.39 2.68
C GLU A 210 -11.31 18.34 3.66
N ARG A 211 -12.37 17.60 3.30
CA ARG A 211 -13.55 17.41 4.14
C ARG A 211 -13.22 16.66 5.44
N LEU A 212 -12.57 15.52 5.31
CA LEU A 212 -12.24 14.64 6.44
C LEU A 212 -11.22 15.29 7.38
N TRP A 213 -10.22 16.00 6.83
CA TRP A 213 -9.26 16.75 7.62
C TRP A 213 -9.94 17.78 8.53
N ASN A 214 -10.81 18.62 7.97
CA ASN A 214 -11.54 19.61 8.76
C ASN A 214 -12.52 18.96 9.77
N LEU A 215 -13.00 17.74 9.47
CA LEU A 215 -13.91 16.99 10.32
C LEU A 215 -13.20 16.44 11.57
N VAL A 216 -12.03 15.82 11.42
CA VAL A 216 -11.34 15.09 12.50
C VAL A 216 -10.19 15.88 13.13
N ASN A 217 -9.62 16.84 12.41
CA ASN A 217 -8.53 17.66 12.88
C ASN A 217 -8.76 19.16 12.60
N PRO A 218 -9.86 19.77 13.11
CA PRO A 218 -10.17 21.17 12.86
C PRO A 218 -9.10 22.10 13.44
N LYS A 219 -9.06 23.32 12.91
CA LYS A 219 -8.22 24.37 13.46
C LYS A 219 -8.67 24.70 14.89
N MET A 220 -7.70 24.78 15.79
CA MET A 220 -7.91 25.13 17.18
C MET A 220 -6.91 26.20 17.64
N PRO A 221 -7.28 27.12 18.55
CA PRO A 221 -6.33 28.05 19.12
C PRO A 221 -5.13 27.32 19.75
N GLY A 222 -3.93 27.77 19.45
CA GLY A 222 -2.68 27.20 19.99
C GLY A 222 -2.19 25.93 19.29
N LYS A 223 -2.92 25.40 18.32
CA LYS A 223 -2.47 24.27 17.52
C LYS A 223 -1.48 24.72 16.45
N ALA A 224 -0.30 24.10 16.42
CA ALA A 224 0.73 24.41 15.44
C ALA A 224 0.25 24.01 14.02
N GLU A 225 0.50 24.91 13.06
CA GLU A 225 0.21 24.71 11.64
C GLU A 225 1.45 25.06 10.82
N MET A 226 1.78 24.22 9.86
CA MET A 226 2.82 24.45 8.84
C MET A 226 2.17 24.64 7.48
N LYS A 227 2.60 25.66 6.73
CA LYS A 227 2.10 25.94 5.38
C LYS A 227 3.17 25.60 4.34
N VAL A 228 2.83 24.70 3.41
CA VAL A 228 3.73 24.25 2.35
C VAL A 228 3.02 24.30 1.02
N ARG A 229 3.45 25.19 0.12
CA ARG A 229 2.88 25.36 -1.24
C ARG A 229 1.35 25.41 -1.28
N GLY A 230 0.74 26.15 -0.36
CA GLY A 230 -0.72 26.32 -0.29
C GLY A 230 -1.48 25.18 0.39
N ARG A 231 -0.80 24.12 0.84
CA ARG A 231 -1.35 23.12 1.76
C ARG A 231 -1.04 23.53 3.18
N ILE A 232 -1.94 23.22 4.10
CA ILE A 232 -1.77 23.44 5.54
C ILE A 232 -1.74 22.08 6.20
N PHE A 233 -0.73 21.86 7.04
CA PHE A 233 -0.60 20.68 7.89
C PHE A 233 -0.72 21.09 9.35
N ARG A 234 -1.31 20.22 10.16
CA ARG A 234 -1.49 20.41 11.61
C ARG A 234 -0.91 19.25 12.37
N GLU A 235 -0.53 19.50 13.58
CA GLU A 235 -0.25 18.44 14.53
C GLU A 235 -1.44 17.46 14.60
N LYS A 236 -1.15 16.16 14.65
CA LYS A 236 -2.09 15.01 14.56
C LYS A 236 -2.69 14.75 13.17
N ASP A 237 -2.22 15.40 12.12
CA ASP A 237 -2.64 15.03 10.77
C ASP A 237 -2.15 13.64 10.39
N LYS A 238 -3.06 12.85 9.80
CA LYS A 238 -2.72 11.60 9.12
C LYS A 238 -2.19 11.93 7.73
N VAL A 239 -0.98 11.48 7.45
CA VAL A 239 -0.24 11.84 6.22
C VAL A 239 0.33 10.63 5.52
N ILE A 240 0.63 10.80 4.22
CA ILE A 240 1.26 9.79 3.36
C ILE A 240 2.47 10.38 2.65
N HIS A 241 3.53 9.60 2.57
CA HIS A 241 4.73 9.94 1.82
C HIS A 241 4.57 9.57 0.34
N ASN A 242 4.96 10.47 -0.57
CA ASN A 242 4.75 10.30 -2.02
C ASN A 242 6.01 9.99 -2.81
N LYS A 243 7.16 9.96 -2.15
CA LYS A 243 8.45 9.62 -2.75
C LYS A 243 9.24 8.73 -1.78
N ASN A 244 10.27 8.08 -2.26
CA ASN A 244 11.22 7.42 -1.36
C ASN A 244 12.18 8.48 -0.80
N LYS A 245 12.45 8.45 0.51
CA LYS A 245 13.44 9.28 1.18
C LYS A 245 14.02 8.50 2.36
N ASN A 246 15.32 8.24 2.33
CA ASN A 246 16.00 7.44 3.35
C ASN A 246 15.27 6.10 3.60
N GLU A 247 14.89 5.83 4.84
CA GLU A 247 14.16 4.62 5.23
C GLU A 247 12.64 4.70 4.99
N ILE A 248 12.13 5.85 4.51
CA ILE A 248 10.71 6.06 4.26
C ILE A 248 10.41 5.80 2.79
N SER A 249 9.45 4.94 2.54
CA SER A 249 9.03 4.54 1.19
C SER A 249 7.79 5.30 0.73
N ASN A 250 7.67 5.44 -0.59
CA ASN A 250 6.43 5.92 -1.20
C ASN A 250 5.25 5.04 -0.75
N GLY A 251 4.20 5.70 -0.24
CA GLY A 251 3.01 5.04 0.30
C GLY A 251 3.03 4.86 1.81
N ASP A 252 4.13 5.12 2.52
CA ASP A 252 4.15 5.07 3.98
C ASP A 252 3.22 6.13 4.56
N THR A 253 2.43 5.71 5.54
CA THR A 253 1.51 6.59 6.27
C THR A 253 1.98 6.79 7.70
N GLY A 254 1.85 8.01 8.19
CA GLY A 254 2.22 8.37 9.56
C GLY A 254 1.35 9.49 10.09
N PHE A 255 1.69 9.96 11.29
CA PHE A 255 1.00 11.08 11.95
C PHE A 255 2.01 12.18 12.29
N ILE A 256 1.61 13.43 12.09
CA ILE A 256 2.38 14.59 12.52
C ILE A 256 2.28 14.67 14.05
N THR A 257 3.40 14.47 14.73
CA THR A 257 3.47 14.50 16.20
C THR A 257 3.94 15.84 16.75
N GLY A 258 4.51 16.71 15.91
CA GLY A 258 4.91 18.06 16.30
C GLY A 258 5.25 18.93 15.09
N ILE A 259 5.03 20.24 15.25
CA ILE A 259 5.47 21.28 14.33
C ILE A 259 6.14 22.35 15.21
N TYR A 260 7.40 22.63 14.96
CA TYR A 260 8.21 23.53 15.80
C TYR A 260 9.34 24.18 14.98
N LEU A 261 10.05 25.11 15.60
CA LEU A 261 11.29 25.67 15.05
C LEU A 261 12.48 24.88 15.57
N ASP A 262 13.40 24.52 14.69
CA ASP A 262 14.66 23.87 15.06
C ASP A 262 15.69 24.87 15.64
N GLU A 263 16.92 24.42 15.89
CA GLU A 263 18.02 25.24 16.44
C GLU A 263 18.42 26.40 15.52
N ASP A 264 18.16 26.26 14.19
CA ASP A 264 18.41 27.27 13.17
C ASP A 264 17.21 28.19 12.90
N ASN A 265 16.14 28.11 13.71
CA ASN A 265 14.87 28.81 13.53
C ASN A 265 14.13 28.44 12.22
N LEU A 266 14.36 27.26 11.69
CA LEU A 266 13.63 26.73 10.54
C LEU A 266 12.41 25.93 11.01
N GLU A 267 11.30 26.08 10.29
CA GLU A 267 10.08 25.34 10.61
C GLU A 267 10.23 23.87 10.21
N VAL A 268 10.04 22.96 11.17
CA VAL A 268 10.19 21.52 11.03
C VAL A 268 8.92 20.81 11.49
N SER A 269 8.54 19.78 10.75
CA SER A 269 7.44 18.86 11.09
C SER A 269 8.00 17.50 11.45
N ARG A 270 7.64 16.97 12.61
CA ARG A 270 7.98 15.62 13.05
C ARG A 270 6.85 14.66 12.72
N ILE A 271 7.15 13.60 11.96
CA ILE A 271 6.20 12.56 11.58
C ILE A 271 6.60 11.24 12.20
N GLU A 272 5.67 10.60 12.86
CA GLU A 272 5.79 9.26 13.42
C GLU A 272 5.07 8.24 12.54
N PHE A 273 5.76 7.15 12.21
CA PHE A 273 5.26 6.04 11.42
C PHE A 273 4.91 4.84 12.33
N PRO A 274 4.01 3.91 11.90
CA PRO A 274 3.53 2.80 12.74
C PRO A 274 4.61 1.86 13.29
N ASP A 275 5.78 1.83 12.68
CA ASP A 275 6.96 1.04 13.09
C ASP A 275 7.88 1.80 14.06
N ASN A 276 7.36 2.84 14.73
CA ASN A 276 8.05 3.72 15.66
C ASN A 276 9.22 4.53 15.05
N ARG A 277 9.32 4.60 13.72
CA ARG A 277 10.24 5.54 13.07
C ARG A 277 9.71 6.96 13.23
N CYS A 278 10.56 7.85 13.74
CA CYS A 278 10.29 9.28 13.83
C CYS A 278 11.24 10.02 12.91
N VAL A 279 10.70 10.80 11.98
CA VAL A 279 11.50 11.56 11.01
C VAL A 279 11.08 13.02 11.03
N GLU A 280 12.06 13.90 10.97
CA GLU A 280 11.86 15.34 10.86
C GLU A 280 11.91 15.78 9.40
N TYR A 281 10.99 16.65 9.04
CA TYR A 281 10.78 17.14 7.69
C TYR A 281 10.88 18.66 7.68
N SER A 282 11.82 19.19 6.89
CA SER A 282 11.84 20.61 6.53
C SER A 282 10.61 21.00 5.71
N SER A 283 10.40 22.30 5.53
CA SER A 283 9.34 22.79 4.63
C SER A 283 9.47 22.26 3.20
N GLU A 284 10.70 22.06 2.70
CA GLU A 284 10.96 21.47 1.38
C GLU A 284 10.58 19.99 1.36
N ASP A 285 10.96 19.24 2.38
CA ASP A 285 10.64 17.82 2.50
C ASP A 285 9.14 17.57 2.62
N MET A 286 8.42 18.47 3.28
CA MET A 286 6.95 18.40 3.41
C MET A 286 6.21 18.54 2.07
N GLU A 287 6.88 18.96 0.98
CA GLU A 287 6.30 18.91 -0.36
C GLU A 287 5.96 17.49 -0.83
N MET A 288 6.70 16.50 -0.34
CA MET A 288 6.48 15.06 -0.61
C MET A 288 5.33 14.46 0.21
N ILE A 289 4.75 15.23 1.13
CA ILE A 289 3.73 14.77 2.06
C ILE A 289 2.34 15.22 1.58
N GLU A 290 1.35 14.35 1.74
CA GLU A 290 -0.07 14.65 1.50
C GLU A 290 -0.92 14.14 2.67
N HIS A 291 -2.13 14.70 2.86
CA HIS A 291 -3.10 14.13 3.79
C HIS A 291 -3.51 12.73 3.34
N ALA A 292 -3.78 11.85 4.29
CA ALA A 292 -4.02 10.42 4.05
C ALA A 292 -5.33 9.90 4.65
N TYR A 293 -6.31 10.75 4.90
CA TYR A 293 -7.65 10.33 5.32
C TYR A 293 -8.37 9.57 4.21
N ALA A 294 -8.18 10.02 2.97
CA ALA A 294 -8.56 9.32 1.76
C ALA A 294 -7.34 9.09 0.86
N THR A 295 -7.26 7.93 0.22
CA THR A 295 -6.19 7.57 -0.73
C THR A 295 -6.75 6.88 -1.96
N THR A 296 -5.93 6.71 -2.99
CA THR A 296 -6.34 5.90 -4.15
C THR A 296 -6.27 4.41 -3.81
N VAL A 297 -7.12 3.62 -4.47
CA VAL A 297 -7.11 2.16 -4.33
C VAL A 297 -5.70 1.58 -4.63
N HIS A 298 -5.01 2.10 -5.65
CA HIS A 298 -3.64 1.67 -5.97
C HIS A 298 -2.64 1.94 -4.83
N LYS A 299 -2.71 3.10 -4.19
CA LYS A 299 -1.81 3.42 -3.06
C LYS A 299 -2.08 2.62 -1.80
N SER A 300 -3.26 2.01 -1.69
CA SER A 300 -3.62 1.15 -0.56
C SER A 300 -3.20 -0.31 -0.75
N GLN A 301 -2.68 -0.69 -1.91
CA GLN A 301 -2.18 -2.06 -2.12
C GLN A 301 -1.11 -2.42 -1.08
N GLY A 302 -1.16 -3.63 -0.58
CA GLY A 302 -0.31 -4.10 0.52
C GLY A 302 -0.68 -3.55 1.91
N SER A 303 -1.77 -2.75 2.03
CA SER A 303 -2.26 -2.23 3.31
C SER A 303 -3.42 -3.06 3.85
N GLU A 304 -3.62 -2.99 5.17
CA GLU A 304 -4.76 -3.59 5.86
C GLU A 304 -5.41 -2.54 6.77
N TYR A 305 -6.74 -2.50 6.76
CA TYR A 305 -7.52 -1.60 7.59
C TYR A 305 -8.68 -2.37 8.21
N SER A 306 -9.04 -2.01 9.44
CA SER A 306 -10.22 -2.59 10.11
C SER A 306 -11.51 -2.18 9.43
N VAL A 307 -11.57 -0.94 8.91
CA VAL A 307 -12.73 -0.42 8.16
C VAL A 307 -12.26 0.28 6.90
N VAL A 308 -12.88 -0.08 5.78
CA VAL A 308 -12.72 0.59 4.49
C VAL A 308 -14.04 1.22 4.07
N ILE A 309 -14.01 2.49 3.74
CA ILE A 309 -15.15 3.22 3.17
C ILE A 309 -14.84 3.47 1.68
N LEU A 310 -15.69 2.95 0.81
CA LEU A 310 -15.49 3.01 -0.64
C LEU A 310 -16.69 3.70 -1.31
N PRO A 311 -16.60 4.98 -1.70
CA PRO A 311 -17.62 5.59 -2.53
C PRO A 311 -17.62 4.92 -3.92
N TRP A 312 -18.76 4.36 -4.31
CA TRP A 312 -18.94 3.66 -5.58
C TRP A 312 -19.90 4.45 -6.46
N MET A 313 -19.38 5.05 -7.54
CA MET A 313 -20.14 5.95 -8.40
C MET A 313 -20.09 5.53 -9.86
N PRO A 314 -21.19 5.70 -10.63
CA PRO A 314 -21.21 5.38 -12.06
C PRO A 314 -20.13 6.11 -12.88
N MET A 315 -19.71 7.29 -12.46
CA MET A 315 -18.63 8.04 -13.11
C MET A 315 -17.28 7.31 -13.09
N PHE A 316 -17.11 6.31 -12.22
CA PHE A 316 -15.88 5.52 -12.10
C PHE A 316 -15.80 4.35 -13.09
N TYR A 317 -16.75 4.22 -14.01
CA TYR A 317 -16.89 3.04 -14.89
C TYR A 317 -15.59 2.62 -15.62
N LYS A 318 -14.70 3.57 -15.94
CA LYS A 318 -13.41 3.28 -16.58
C LYS A 318 -12.42 2.59 -15.65
N MET A 319 -12.59 2.75 -14.33
CA MET A 319 -11.70 2.21 -13.30
C MET A 319 -12.27 0.95 -12.62
N LEU A 320 -13.49 0.58 -12.97
CA LEU A 320 -14.24 -0.54 -12.39
C LEU A 320 -14.27 -1.77 -13.33
N ARG A 321 -13.23 -1.97 -14.12
CA ARG A 321 -13.11 -3.08 -15.06
C ARG A 321 -12.17 -4.15 -14.56
#